data_50f7aae04d465a867c0879916fab3dd3
#
_entry.id   50f7aae04d465a867c0879916fab3dd3
#
_cell.length_a   1.000
_cell.length_b   1.000
_cell.length_c   1.000
_cell.angle_alpha   90.00
_cell.angle_beta   90.00
_cell.angle_gamma   90.00
#
_symmetry.space_group_name_H-M   'P 1'
#
loop_
_entity.id
_entity.type
_entity.pdbx_description
1 polymer ?
#
loop_
_entity_poly.entity_id
_entity_poly.type
_entity_poly.pdbx_seq_one_letter_code
_entity_poly.pdbx_strand_id
1 'polypeptide(L)'
;MSPTARTLAFLKKNGWQAGVVERTIHGRIGGKRIVFKRDLFGYGDILAWHPGIPGELLVQACMTGDASSRMTKALANGAGDRVGPGRMFCVMGWGKYGDRGERKLWHVRVLWLENPYRPEDLRMSEYRDRLPVEAAG
;
A
#
# COMPACT_ATOMS: atom_id res chain seq x y z
N MET A 1 -12.48 0.16 -10.96
CA MET A 1 -11.90 -0.54 -9.80
C MET A 1 -11.02 0.43 -9.02
N SER A 2 -11.21 0.53 -7.72
CA SER A 2 -10.42 1.42 -6.86
C SER A 2 -8.98 0.91 -6.68
N PRO A 3 -8.04 1.77 -6.25
CA PRO A 3 -6.69 1.30 -5.88
C PRO A 3 -6.71 0.19 -4.83
N THR A 4 -7.58 0.30 -3.83
CA THR A 4 -7.73 -0.74 -2.80
C THR A 4 -8.16 -2.07 -3.41
N ALA A 5 -9.16 -2.05 -4.28
CA ALA A 5 -9.65 -3.27 -4.94
C ALA A 5 -8.57 -3.89 -5.85
N ARG A 6 -7.81 -3.06 -6.57
CA ARG A 6 -6.69 -3.54 -7.41
C ARG A 6 -5.60 -4.17 -6.56
N THR A 7 -5.26 -3.56 -5.43
CA THR A 7 -4.25 -4.08 -4.52
C THR A 7 -4.68 -5.41 -3.92
N LEU A 8 -5.93 -5.53 -3.48
CA LEU A 8 -6.46 -6.81 -2.98
C LEU A 8 -6.38 -7.92 -4.03
N ALA A 9 -6.81 -7.62 -5.26
CA ALA A 9 -6.76 -8.59 -6.35
C ALA A 9 -5.32 -9.00 -6.67
N PHE A 10 -4.41 -8.06 -6.72
CA PHE A 10 -2.99 -8.29 -6.97
C PHE A 10 -2.35 -9.18 -5.89
N LEU A 11 -2.58 -8.83 -4.62
CA LEU A 11 -2.04 -9.60 -3.50
C LEU A 11 -2.58 -11.04 -3.51
N LYS A 12 -3.88 -11.21 -3.67
CA LYS A 12 -4.50 -12.54 -3.71
C LYS A 12 -3.98 -13.38 -4.87
N LYS A 13 -3.79 -12.78 -6.03
CA LYS A 13 -3.25 -13.45 -7.21
C LYS A 13 -1.82 -13.93 -6.99
N ASN A 14 -1.07 -13.27 -6.13
CA ASN A 14 0.31 -13.62 -5.79
C ASN A 14 0.43 -14.42 -4.49
N GLY A 15 -0.64 -15.01 -4.02
CA GLY A 15 -0.62 -15.96 -2.90
C GLY A 15 -0.80 -15.34 -1.53
N TRP A 16 -1.10 -14.04 -1.45
CA TRP A 16 -1.33 -13.37 -0.17
C TRP A 16 -2.78 -13.53 0.28
N GLN A 17 -2.96 -13.75 1.56
CA GLN A 17 -4.25 -13.53 2.21
C GLN A 17 -4.29 -12.06 2.62
N ALA A 18 -5.25 -11.31 2.10
CA ALA A 18 -5.30 -9.87 2.28
C ALA A 18 -6.71 -9.40 2.63
N GLY A 19 -6.78 -8.43 3.51
CA GLY A 19 -8.05 -7.85 3.94
C GLY A 19 -7.93 -6.37 4.23
N VAL A 20 -9.04 -5.66 4.09
CA VAL A 20 -9.12 -4.23 4.38
C VAL A 20 -9.19 -4.03 5.89
N VAL A 21 -8.36 -3.14 6.42
CA VAL A 21 -8.31 -2.79 7.85
C VAL A 21 -8.63 -1.32 8.10
N GLU A 22 -8.99 -0.56 7.06
CA GLU A 22 -9.44 0.81 7.25
C GLU A 22 -10.77 0.84 8.01
N ARG A 23 -10.95 1.86 8.84
CA ARG A 23 -12.15 2.03 9.66
C ARG A 23 -13.07 3.06 9.02
N THR A 24 -14.36 2.74 8.97
CA THR A 24 -15.39 3.70 8.64
C THR A 24 -15.82 4.40 9.94
N ILE A 25 -15.75 5.72 9.96
CA ILE A 25 -16.13 6.52 11.10
C ILE A 25 -17.37 7.32 10.75
N HIS A 26 -18.38 7.22 11.62
CA HIS A 26 -19.60 8.00 11.51
C HIS A 26 -19.56 9.13 12.53
N GLY A 27 -19.87 10.33 12.08
CA GLY A 27 -19.89 11.48 12.96
C GLY A 27 -20.96 12.48 12.54
N ARG A 28 -21.05 13.58 13.28
CA ARG A 28 -21.93 14.72 12.97
C ARG A 28 -21.18 16.01 13.12
N ILE A 29 -21.34 16.91 12.16
CA ILE A 29 -20.83 18.27 12.22
C ILE A 29 -21.97 19.20 11.85
N GLY A 30 -22.32 20.12 12.75
CA GLY A 30 -23.41 21.07 12.51
C GLY A 30 -24.76 20.41 12.25
N GLY A 31 -25.04 19.26 12.90
CA GLY A 31 -26.27 18.50 12.70
C GLY A 31 -26.29 17.62 11.46
N LYS A 32 -25.27 17.67 10.61
CA LYS A 32 -25.16 16.81 9.42
C LYS A 32 -24.38 15.56 9.73
N ARG A 33 -24.86 14.43 9.22
CA ARG A 33 -24.11 13.17 9.28
C ARG A 33 -22.93 13.23 8.35
N ILE A 34 -21.76 12.86 8.84
CA ILE A 34 -20.56 12.68 8.04
C ILE A 34 -20.07 11.25 8.18
N VAL A 35 -19.54 10.73 7.09
CA VAL A 35 -18.92 9.40 7.04
C VAL A 35 -17.55 9.57 6.42
N PHE A 36 -16.52 9.08 7.11
CA PHE A 36 -15.17 9.09 6.55
C PHE A 36 -14.43 7.81 6.92
N LYS A 37 -13.43 7.49 6.14
CA LYS A 37 -12.58 6.32 6.35
C LYS A 37 -11.28 6.73 7.02
N ARG A 38 -10.82 5.90 7.93
CA ARG A 38 -9.57 6.11 8.63
C ARG A 38 -8.68 4.90 8.47
N ASP A 39 -7.47 5.13 7.98
CA ASP A 39 -6.46 4.11 7.84
C ASP A 39 -5.97 3.59 9.19
N LEU A 40 -5.52 2.35 9.23
CA LEU A 40 -4.89 1.78 10.41
C LEU A 40 -3.60 2.56 10.72
N PHE A 41 -3.46 3.04 11.95
CA PHE A 41 -2.35 3.88 12.41
C PHE A 41 -2.18 5.18 11.62
N GLY A 42 -3.15 5.56 10.80
CA GLY A 42 -3.08 6.73 9.93
C GLY A 42 -2.32 6.52 8.63
N TYR A 43 -1.87 5.29 8.29
CA TYR A 43 -1.13 5.06 7.06
C TYR A 43 -1.32 3.70 6.39
N GLY A 44 -2.15 2.80 6.91
CA GLY A 44 -2.36 1.50 6.28
C GLY A 44 -3.83 1.17 6.09
N ASP A 45 -4.20 0.63 4.93
CA ASP A 45 -5.59 0.26 4.63
C ASP A 45 -5.78 -1.23 4.32
N ILE A 46 -4.71 -1.99 4.11
CA ILE A 46 -4.75 -3.42 3.85
C ILE A 46 -3.70 -4.13 4.69
N LEU A 47 -4.09 -5.25 5.31
CA LEU A 47 -3.17 -6.16 5.99
C LEU A 47 -3.08 -7.46 5.19
N ALA A 48 -1.87 -7.98 5.04
CA ALA A 48 -1.65 -9.16 4.21
C ALA A 48 -0.66 -10.14 4.85
N TRP A 49 -0.93 -11.44 4.66
CA TRP A 49 -0.07 -12.54 5.09
C TRP A 49 0.23 -13.45 3.91
N HIS A 50 1.45 -13.97 3.86
CA HIS A 50 1.87 -14.91 2.83
C HIS A 50 2.50 -16.14 3.48
N PRO A 51 2.13 -17.37 3.06
CA PRO A 51 2.64 -18.59 3.72
C PRO A 51 4.16 -18.77 3.60
N GLY A 52 4.78 -18.22 2.56
CA GLY A 52 6.23 -18.28 2.35
C GLY A 52 7.01 -17.13 2.97
N ILE A 53 6.33 -16.15 3.58
CA ILE A 53 6.96 -14.96 4.14
C ILE A 53 6.48 -14.79 5.58
N PRO A 54 7.38 -14.94 6.57
CA PRO A 54 6.97 -14.76 7.96
C PRO A 54 6.62 -13.30 8.25
N GLY A 55 5.62 -13.11 9.08
CA GLY A 55 5.21 -11.80 9.53
C GLY A 55 4.03 -11.22 8.78
N GLU A 56 3.90 -9.91 8.87
CA GLU A 56 2.74 -9.18 8.37
C GLU A 56 3.17 -8.04 7.46
N LEU A 57 2.39 -7.81 6.40
CA LEU A 57 2.56 -6.69 5.49
C LEU A 57 1.37 -5.75 5.62
N LEU A 58 1.65 -4.51 6.00
CA LEU A 58 0.67 -3.43 5.97
C LEU A 58 0.88 -2.64 4.67
N VAL A 59 -0.20 -2.39 3.94
CA VAL A 59 -0.17 -1.74 2.63
C VAL A 59 -1.04 -0.51 2.63
N GLN A 60 -0.52 0.57 2.06
CA GLN A 60 -1.30 1.75 1.69
C GLN A 60 -1.52 1.70 0.17
N ALA A 61 -2.77 1.62 -0.25
CA ALA A 61 -3.14 1.63 -1.66
C ALA A 61 -3.51 3.04 -2.12
N CYS A 62 -3.04 3.43 -3.29
CA CYS A 62 -3.33 4.75 -3.86
C CYS A 62 -3.10 4.76 -5.37
N MET A 63 -3.36 5.89 -6.01
CA MET A 63 -2.91 6.14 -7.37
C MET A 63 -1.42 6.46 -7.35
N THR A 64 -0.73 6.13 -8.44
CA THR A 64 0.74 6.27 -8.51
C THR A 64 1.24 7.69 -8.25
N GLY A 65 0.48 8.71 -8.64
CA GLY A 65 0.84 10.10 -8.38
C GLY A 65 0.87 10.48 -6.90
N ASP A 66 0.17 9.71 -6.06
CA ASP A 66 0.10 9.97 -4.61
C ASP A 66 1.06 9.09 -3.80
N ALA A 67 1.77 8.17 -4.43
CA ALA A 67 2.56 7.18 -3.71
C ALA A 67 3.63 7.80 -2.82
N SER A 68 4.39 8.77 -3.31
CA SER A 68 5.44 9.42 -2.53
C SER A 68 4.88 10.21 -1.35
N SER A 69 3.77 10.94 -1.55
CA SER A 69 3.14 11.70 -0.47
C SER A 69 2.54 10.78 0.59
N ARG A 70 2.02 9.62 0.20
CA ARG A 70 1.51 8.62 1.15
C ARG A 70 2.64 8.04 2.00
N MET A 71 3.80 7.77 1.40
CA MET A 71 4.96 7.31 2.17
C MET A 71 5.46 8.39 3.13
N THR A 72 5.53 9.63 2.69
CA THR A 72 5.90 10.76 3.56
C THR A 72 4.96 10.88 4.75
N LYS A 73 3.66 10.75 4.52
CA LYS A 73 2.65 10.75 5.58
C LYS A 73 2.84 9.56 6.54
N ALA A 74 3.12 8.37 6.01
CA ALA A 74 3.38 7.20 6.85
C ALA A 74 4.58 7.42 7.77
N LEU A 75 5.67 7.95 7.25
CA LEU A 75 6.86 8.28 8.04
C LEU A 75 6.54 9.32 9.11
N ALA A 76 5.76 10.36 8.79
CA ALA A 76 5.34 11.35 9.75
C ALA A 76 4.45 10.77 10.86
N ASN A 77 3.73 9.69 10.58
CA ASN A 77 2.90 8.98 11.56
C ASN A 77 3.63 7.85 12.28
N GLY A 78 4.95 7.75 12.14
CA GLY A 78 5.78 6.84 12.90
C GLY A 78 6.00 5.46 12.28
N ALA A 79 5.72 5.29 10.98
CA ALA A 79 5.91 3.99 10.32
C ALA A 79 7.36 3.50 10.43
N GLY A 80 8.34 4.40 10.32
CA GLY A 80 9.75 4.05 10.39
C GLY A 80 10.16 3.41 11.73
N ASP A 81 9.51 3.80 12.82
CA ASP A 81 9.78 3.26 14.15
C ASP A 81 8.96 1.99 14.45
N ARG A 82 7.97 1.69 13.62
CA ARG A 82 7.04 0.58 13.85
C ARG A 82 7.37 -0.65 13.02
N VAL A 83 7.97 -0.48 11.84
CA VAL A 83 8.42 -1.63 11.04
C VAL A 83 9.55 -2.34 11.78
N GLY A 84 9.62 -3.65 11.63
CA GLY A 84 10.55 -4.46 12.39
C GLY A 84 10.57 -5.90 11.88
N PRO A 85 11.20 -6.85 12.61
CA PRO A 85 11.16 -8.24 12.23
C PRO A 85 9.73 -8.70 12.06
N GLY A 86 9.38 -9.13 10.84
CA GLY A 86 8.03 -9.57 10.54
C GLY A 86 6.98 -8.48 10.46
N ARG A 87 7.35 -7.21 10.56
CA ARG A 87 6.42 -6.09 10.37
C ARG A 87 6.88 -5.24 9.21
N MET A 88 6.26 -5.44 8.06
CA MET A 88 6.62 -4.79 6.80
C MET A 88 5.58 -3.75 6.42
N PHE A 89 6.01 -2.70 5.74
CA PHE A 89 5.12 -1.68 5.20
C PHE A 89 5.51 -1.31 3.78
N CYS A 90 4.52 -1.13 2.91
CA CYS A 90 4.72 -0.58 1.58
C CYS A 90 3.54 0.27 1.15
N VAL A 91 3.79 1.12 0.16
CA VAL A 91 2.76 1.86 -0.57
C VAL A 91 2.66 1.26 -1.95
N MET A 92 1.46 0.90 -2.38
CA MET A 92 1.19 0.40 -3.73
C MET A 92 0.41 1.45 -4.51
N GLY A 93 1.06 2.05 -5.48
CA GLY A 93 0.51 3.09 -6.34
C GLY A 93 0.16 2.56 -7.73
N TRP A 94 -1.07 2.76 -8.15
CA TRP A 94 -1.58 2.22 -9.42
C TRP A 94 -1.65 3.30 -10.50
N GLY A 95 -1.22 2.94 -11.70
CA GLY A 95 -1.27 3.82 -12.85
C GLY A 95 -1.30 3.02 -14.15
N LYS A 96 -1.69 3.70 -15.21
CA LYS A 96 -1.65 3.13 -16.55
C LYS A 96 -0.37 3.56 -17.26
N TYR A 97 0.31 2.61 -17.83
CA TYR A 97 1.55 2.83 -18.58
C TYR A 97 1.52 2.04 -19.88
N GLY A 98 2.16 2.61 -20.89
CA GLY A 98 2.35 2.00 -22.19
C GLY A 98 3.14 2.96 -23.06
N ASP A 99 3.88 2.43 -24.02
CA ASP A 99 4.63 3.24 -24.97
C ASP A 99 3.68 3.95 -25.91
N ARG A 100 4.18 5.01 -26.56
CA ARG A 100 3.42 5.78 -27.51
C ARG A 100 2.85 4.89 -28.61
N GLY A 101 1.53 4.96 -28.81
CA GLY A 101 0.85 4.13 -29.81
C GLY A 101 0.46 2.75 -29.34
N GLU A 102 0.84 2.36 -28.14
CA GLU A 102 0.47 1.08 -27.53
C GLU A 102 -0.68 1.23 -26.54
N ARG A 103 -1.37 0.12 -26.27
CA ARG A 103 -2.40 0.07 -25.25
C ARG A 103 -1.79 0.28 -23.87
N LYS A 104 -2.32 1.22 -23.11
CA LYS A 104 -1.91 1.43 -21.71
C LYS A 104 -2.52 0.37 -20.83
N LEU A 105 -1.69 -0.25 -20.01
CA LEU A 105 -2.07 -1.26 -19.04
C LEU A 105 -1.84 -0.78 -17.62
N TRP A 106 -2.60 -1.32 -16.68
CA TRP A 106 -2.43 -1.03 -15.28
C TRP A 106 -1.16 -1.68 -14.73
N HIS A 107 -0.36 -0.90 -14.04
CA HIS A 107 0.84 -1.37 -13.33
C HIS A 107 0.85 -0.84 -11.91
N VAL A 108 1.52 -1.57 -11.04
CA VAL A 108 1.73 -1.14 -9.67
C VAL A 108 3.16 -0.64 -9.48
N ARG A 109 3.28 0.49 -8.79
CA ARG A 109 4.55 1.03 -8.30
C ARG A 109 4.59 0.77 -6.81
N VAL A 110 5.60 0.07 -6.34
CA VAL A 110 5.72 -0.31 -4.93
C VAL A 110 6.84 0.46 -4.28
N LEU A 111 6.51 1.22 -3.25
CA LEU A 111 7.48 1.90 -2.39
C LEU A 111 7.58 1.12 -1.08
N TRP A 112 8.74 0.56 -0.83
CA TRP A 112 9.00 -0.21 0.38
C TRP A 112 9.66 0.66 1.44
N LEU A 113 9.23 0.51 2.68
CA LEU A 113 9.96 1.00 3.82
C LEU A 113 10.85 -0.12 4.32
N GLU A 114 12.15 -0.01 4.05
CA GLU A 114 13.12 -1.08 4.30
C GLU A 114 13.93 -0.85 5.56
N ASN A 115 14.55 -1.94 6.03
CA ASN A 115 15.53 -2.00 7.08
C ASN A 115 15.11 -1.35 8.40
N PRO A 116 14.13 -1.95 9.05
CA PRO A 116 13.55 -1.39 10.28
C PRO A 116 14.46 -1.44 11.51
N TYR A 117 15.58 -2.17 11.42
CA TYR A 117 16.46 -2.39 12.58
C TYR A 117 17.62 -1.43 12.68
N ARG A 118 17.97 -0.79 11.58
CA ARG A 118 19.12 0.07 11.50
C ARG A 118 18.68 1.42 10.94
N PRO A 119 18.52 2.41 11.82
CA PRO A 119 18.01 3.72 11.40
C PRO A 119 18.81 4.37 10.27
N GLU A 120 20.10 4.15 10.24
CA GLU A 120 20.96 4.68 9.18
C GLU A 120 20.70 4.05 7.82
N ASP A 121 20.12 2.87 7.81
CA ASP A 121 19.74 2.17 6.59
C ASP A 121 18.26 2.33 6.26
N LEU A 122 17.52 3.03 7.10
CA LEU A 122 16.09 3.24 6.89
C LEU A 122 15.88 4.10 5.66
N ARG A 123 15.31 3.53 4.64
CA ARG A 123 15.12 4.20 3.36
C ARG A 123 13.90 3.66 2.64
N MET A 124 13.41 4.44 1.72
CA MET A 124 12.41 3.99 0.78
C MET A 124 13.10 3.32 -0.39
N SER A 125 12.58 2.18 -0.78
CA SER A 125 12.98 1.48 -1.98
C SER A 125 11.81 1.53 -2.96
N GLU A 126 12.08 1.97 -4.17
CA GLU A 126 11.07 2.09 -5.21
C GLU A 126 11.36 1.12 -6.34
N TYR A 127 10.35 0.39 -6.75
CA TYR A 127 10.40 -0.34 -7.99
C TYR A 127 9.00 -0.43 -8.61
N ARG A 128 9.00 -0.54 -9.91
CA ARG A 128 7.78 -0.86 -10.62
C ARG A 128 7.70 -2.36 -10.69
N ASP A 129 6.69 -2.90 -10.09
CA ASP A 129 6.53 -4.32 -10.12
C ASP A 129 6.14 -4.77 -11.51
N ARG A 130 7.11 -5.38 -12.14
CA ARG A 130 6.94 -5.94 -13.45
C ARG A 130 6.73 -7.44 -13.41
N LEU A 131 6.93 -8.03 -12.26
CA LEU A 131 6.86 -9.48 -12.14
C LEU A 131 5.46 -9.95 -11.73
N PRO A 132 4.91 -9.56 -10.58
CA PRO A 132 3.61 -10.08 -10.18
C PRO A 132 2.47 -9.64 -11.09
N VAL A 133 2.44 -8.37 -11.48
CA VAL A 133 1.35 -7.86 -12.33
C VAL A 133 1.47 -8.35 -13.76
N GLU A 134 2.67 -8.24 -14.34
CA GLU A 134 2.92 -8.65 -15.72
C GLU A 134 2.87 -10.16 -15.88
N ALA A 135 3.45 -10.92 -14.95
CA ALA A 135 3.36 -12.37 -14.96
C ALA A 135 1.92 -12.85 -14.76
N ALA A 136 1.10 -12.06 -14.09
CA ALA A 136 -0.29 -12.36 -13.88
C ALA A 136 -1.17 -11.89 -15.04
N GLY A 137 -0.67 -10.99 -15.81
CA GLY A 137 -1.31 -10.50 -17.03
C GLY A 137 -0.86 -11.32 -18.20
#